data_71ff517b4393a7e66588e31d51d67a67
#
_entry.id   71ff517b4393a7e66588e31d51d67a67
#
_cell.length_a   1.000
_cell.length_b   1.000
_cell.length_c   1.000
_cell.angle_alpha   90.00
_cell.angle_beta   90.00
_cell.angle_gamma   90.00
#
_symmetry.space_group_name_H-M   'P 1'
#
loop_
_entity.id
_entity.type
_entity.pdbx_description
1 polymer ?
#
loop_
_entity_poly.entity_id
_entity_poly.type
_entity_poly.pdbx_seq_one_letter_code
_entity_poly.pdbx_strand_id
1 'polypeptide(L)'
;TRTSDDAISEAITRGLGGKKNISDVDCCATRLRCTVKDASRVNDGILKATGASGVVHKGQGVQVIYGPNVTVIKSNLEDYLETAPDTYAETEDTEVVQDTAVQSQEAEEQKVVERIVISSPITGMAADLSTAPDEAFAQKMMGDGAVVTPEDPFVRAPEDGEVAFVFDTKHAIGFITDSGISLLIHVGIDTVKLNGGGFEALVESGQTVKKGDPMLKLDLEYLKANAPSVTSPVLCTELEDNQRIHLLHEGQIKAGEPLFEIEVLQ
;
A
#
# COMPACT_ATOMS: atom_id res chain seq x y z
N THR A 1 -32.54 -16.22 -9.46
CA THR A 1 -32.01 -15.58 -8.21
C THR A 1 -30.55 -15.36 -8.45
N ARG A 2 -30.15 -14.12 -8.74
CA ARG A 2 -28.73 -13.76 -8.83
C ARG A 2 -28.08 -13.99 -7.48
N THR A 3 -26.95 -14.67 -7.46
CA THR A 3 -26.13 -14.80 -6.25
C THR A 3 -25.37 -13.50 -5.97
N SER A 4 -24.93 -13.27 -4.74
CA SER A 4 -24.09 -12.12 -4.39
C SER A 4 -22.79 -12.12 -5.19
N ASP A 5 -22.27 -13.29 -5.52
CA ASP A 5 -21.04 -13.48 -6.29
C ASP A 5 -21.22 -13.08 -7.76
N ASP A 6 -22.38 -13.32 -8.34
CA ASP A 6 -22.71 -12.86 -9.70
C ASP A 6 -22.78 -11.33 -9.76
N ALA A 7 -23.30 -10.68 -8.72
CA ALA A 7 -23.35 -9.22 -8.64
C ALA A 7 -21.94 -8.58 -8.56
N ILE A 8 -21.04 -9.19 -7.82
CA ILE A 8 -19.62 -8.76 -7.75
C ILE A 8 -18.94 -8.98 -9.11
N SER A 9 -19.11 -10.13 -9.73
CA SER A 9 -18.52 -10.45 -11.04
C SER A 9 -19.06 -9.53 -12.14
N GLU A 10 -20.35 -9.19 -12.12
CA GLU A 10 -20.94 -8.19 -13.02
C GLU A 10 -20.31 -6.80 -12.81
N ALA A 11 -20.18 -6.37 -11.57
CA ALA A 11 -19.59 -5.07 -11.25
C ALA A 11 -18.12 -5.00 -11.68
N ILE A 12 -17.34 -6.07 -11.48
CA ILE A 12 -15.96 -6.16 -11.96
C ILE A 12 -15.93 -6.06 -13.49
N THR A 13 -16.77 -6.78 -14.18
CA THR A 13 -16.87 -6.77 -15.66
C THR A 13 -17.20 -5.37 -16.17
N ARG A 14 -18.17 -4.69 -15.57
CA ARG A 14 -18.51 -3.30 -15.89
C ARG A 14 -17.37 -2.34 -15.59
N GLY A 15 -16.72 -2.49 -14.44
CA GLY A 15 -15.56 -1.69 -14.04
C GLY A 15 -14.35 -1.83 -14.96
N LEU A 16 -14.20 -3.00 -15.61
CA LEU A 16 -13.16 -3.23 -16.61
C LEU A 16 -13.56 -2.77 -18.04
N GLY A 17 -14.70 -2.15 -18.19
CA GLY A 17 -15.17 -1.62 -19.47
C GLY A 17 -16.03 -2.57 -20.29
N GLY A 18 -16.56 -3.65 -19.68
CA GLY A 18 -17.43 -4.65 -20.29
C GLY A 18 -16.68 -5.90 -20.78
N LYS A 19 -17.41 -6.97 -20.98
CA LYS A 19 -16.87 -8.28 -21.41
C LYS A 19 -15.97 -8.19 -22.64
N LYS A 20 -16.38 -7.43 -23.65
CA LYS A 20 -15.61 -7.27 -24.91
C LYS A 20 -14.28 -6.54 -24.71
N ASN A 21 -14.16 -5.74 -23.64
CA ASN A 21 -12.92 -5.03 -23.30
C ASN A 21 -11.91 -5.92 -22.58
N ILE A 22 -12.34 -7.02 -21.98
CA ILE A 22 -11.49 -7.94 -21.23
C ILE A 22 -10.87 -8.96 -22.20
N SER A 23 -9.52 -8.97 -22.24
CA SER A 23 -8.78 -9.91 -23.10
C SER A 23 -8.30 -11.12 -22.33
N ASP A 24 -7.96 -10.95 -21.06
CA ASP A 24 -7.42 -12.01 -20.20
C ASP A 24 -7.71 -11.72 -18.73
N VAL A 25 -7.89 -12.81 -17.96
CA VAL A 25 -8.11 -12.76 -16.51
C VAL A 25 -7.20 -13.77 -15.86
N ASP A 26 -6.34 -13.29 -14.96
CA ASP A 26 -5.46 -14.11 -14.13
C ASP A 26 -5.44 -13.56 -12.69
N CYS A 27 -4.79 -14.24 -11.79
CA CYS A 27 -4.58 -13.74 -10.43
C CYS A 27 -3.23 -14.18 -9.85
N CYS A 28 -2.73 -13.42 -8.91
CA CYS A 28 -1.68 -13.87 -7.99
C CYS A 28 -2.29 -14.06 -6.59
N ALA A 29 -1.46 -14.20 -5.55
CA ALA A 29 -1.93 -14.50 -4.20
C ALA A 29 -2.96 -13.49 -3.63
N THR A 30 -2.93 -12.22 -4.07
CA THR A 30 -3.75 -11.14 -3.52
C THR A 30 -4.40 -10.23 -4.56
N ARG A 31 -4.08 -10.39 -5.85
CA ARG A 31 -4.52 -9.48 -6.92
C ARG A 31 -5.18 -10.22 -8.07
N LEU A 32 -6.29 -9.70 -8.51
CA LEU A 32 -6.85 -10.01 -9.82
C LEU A 32 -6.06 -9.25 -10.89
N ARG A 33 -5.55 -9.95 -11.89
CA ARG A 33 -4.78 -9.38 -13.01
C ARG A 33 -5.59 -9.52 -14.28
N CYS A 34 -6.01 -8.41 -14.82
CA CYS A 34 -6.79 -8.37 -16.04
C CYS A 34 -6.03 -7.64 -17.14
N THR A 35 -6.13 -8.12 -18.37
CA THR A 35 -5.69 -7.40 -19.56
C THR A 35 -6.92 -6.89 -20.28
N VAL A 36 -6.95 -5.59 -20.58
CA VAL A 36 -8.03 -4.92 -21.30
C VAL A 36 -7.56 -4.42 -22.66
N LYS A 37 -8.48 -4.31 -23.62
CA LYS A 37 -8.19 -3.79 -24.96
C LYS A 37 -8.04 -2.28 -24.94
N ASP A 38 -8.87 -1.61 -24.17
CA ASP A 38 -8.91 -0.16 -24.02
C ASP A 38 -8.95 0.21 -22.52
N ALA A 39 -7.81 0.69 -22.02
CA ALA A 39 -7.65 1.08 -20.61
C ALA A 39 -8.47 2.32 -20.24
N SER A 40 -8.83 3.16 -21.20
CA SER A 40 -9.65 4.36 -20.96
C SER A 40 -11.09 4.05 -20.53
N ARG A 41 -11.54 2.82 -20.79
CA ARG A 41 -12.88 2.34 -20.42
C ARG A 41 -12.94 1.74 -19.02
N VAL A 42 -11.83 1.64 -18.32
CA VAL A 42 -11.75 1.11 -16.96
C VAL A 42 -12.23 2.17 -15.97
N ASN A 43 -13.12 1.77 -15.07
CA ASN A 43 -13.66 2.63 -14.03
C ASN A 43 -13.25 2.13 -12.65
N ASP A 44 -12.27 2.79 -12.05
CA ASP A 44 -11.71 2.44 -10.74
C ASP A 44 -12.74 2.56 -9.61
N GLY A 45 -13.66 3.50 -9.72
CA GLY A 45 -14.72 3.67 -8.73
C GLY A 45 -15.63 2.45 -8.63
N ILE A 46 -16.02 1.88 -9.77
CA ILE A 46 -16.81 0.66 -9.83
C ILE A 46 -16.01 -0.53 -9.26
N LEU A 47 -14.73 -0.65 -9.62
CA LEU A 47 -13.86 -1.73 -9.12
C LEU A 47 -13.64 -1.64 -7.61
N LYS A 48 -13.42 -0.45 -7.07
CA LYS A 48 -13.29 -0.25 -5.62
C LYS A 48 -14.59 -0.56 -4.87
N ALA A 49 -15.73 -0.25 -5.46
CA ALA A 49 -17.04 -0.56 -4.88
C ALA A 49 -17.31 -2.08 -4.74
N THR A 50 -16.54 -2.94 -5.42
CA THR A 50 -16.62 -4.41 -5.26
C THR A 50 -15.90 -4.95 -4.03
N GLY A 51 -15.29 -4.10 -3.21
CA GLY A 51 -14.51 -4.48 -2.05
C GLY A 51 -13.00 -4.52 -2.29
N ALA A 52 -12.53 -4.01 -3.44
CA ALA A 52 -11.11 -3.91 -3.72
C ALA A 52 -10.44 -2.82 -2.88
N SER A 53 -9.28 -3.13 -2.32
CA SER A 53 -8.45 -2.18 -1.58
C SER A 53 -7.75 -1.16 -2.49
N GLY A 54 -7.57 -1.46 -3.76
CA GLY A 54 -6.95 -0.58 -4.74
C GLY A 54 -6.99 -1.13 -6.16
N VAL A 55 -6.75 -0.24 -7.12
CA VAL A 55 -6.66 -0.56 -8.54
C VAL A 55 -5.37 0.04 -9.09
N VAL A 56 -4.61 -0.75 -9.82
CA VAL A 56 -3.32 -0.35 -10.40
C VAL A 56 -3.36 -0.55 -11.91
N HIS A 57 -2.98 0.48 -12.64
CA HIS A 57 -2.90 0.47 -14.09
C HIS A 57 -1.45 0.34 -14.57
N LYS A 58 -1.23 -0.56 -15.53
CA LYS A 58 0.05 -0.71 -16.21
C LYS A 58 -0.18 -0.96 -17.71
N GLY A 59 -0.26 0.11 -18.49
CA GLY A 59 -0.63 0.01 -19.90
C GLY A 59 -2.05 -0.56 -20.07
N GLN A 60 -2.17 -1.70 -20.72
CA GLN A 60 -3.44 -2.45 -20.85
C GLN A 60 -3.70 -3.40 -19.67
N GLY A 61 -2.75 -3.55 -18.77
CA GLY A 61 -2.89 -4.36 -17.56
C GLY A 61 -3.58 -3.58 -16.44
N VAL A 62 -4.57 -4.22 -15.81
CA VAL A 62 -5.29 -3.69 -14.64
C VAL A 62 -5.16 -4.70 -13.51
N GLN A 63 -4.67 -4.28 -12.37
CA GLN A 63 -4.56 -5.11 -11.18
C GLN A 63 -5.53 -4.60 -10.12
N VAL A 64 -6.42 -5.47 -9.67
CA VAL A 64 -7.42 -5.15 -8.65
C VAL A 64 -7.08 -5.92 -7.38
N ILE A 65 -6.88 -5.21 -6.28
CA ILE A 65 -6.35 -5.77 -5.03
C ILE A 65 -7.50 -6.23 -4.15
N TYR A 66 -7.67 -7.55 -4.00
CA TYR A 66 -8.73 -8.15 -3.18
C TYR A 66 -8.21 -8.89 -1.93
N GLY A 67 -6.91 -9.15 -1.84
CA GLY A 67 -6.34 -9.96 -0.77
C GLY A 67 -6.48 -11.47 -1.01
N PRO A 68 -6.44 -12.31 0.05
CA PRO A 68 -6.31 -13.77 -0.07
C PRO A 68 -7.49 -14.46 -0.75
N ASN A 69 -8.66 -13.83 -0.86
CA ASN A 69 -9.86 -14.38 -1.50
C ASN A 69 -9.88 -14.20 -3.03
N VAL A 70 -8.84 -13.65 -3.60
CA VAL A 70 -8.77 -13.34 -5.04
C VAL A 70 -8.98 -14.55 -5.95
N THR A 71 -8.55 -15.72 -5.54
CA THR A 71 -8.73 -16.97 -6.33
C THR A 71 -10.20 -17.32 -6.50
N VAL A 72 -11.01 -17.15 -5.45
CA VAL A 72 -12.46 -17.35 -5.51
C VAL A 72 -13.11 -16.29 -6.41
N ILE A 73 -12.70 -15.03 -6.26
CA ILE A 73 -13.20 -13.92 -7.10
C ILE A 73 -12.86 -14.15 -8.57
N LYS A 74 -11.65 -14.62 -8.89
CA LYS A 74 -11.26 -14.99 -10.26
C LYS A 74 -12.15 -16.08 -10.82
N SER A 75 -12.33 -17.17 -10.08
CA SER A 75 -13.15 -18.29 -10.52
C SER A 75 -14.60 -17.87 -10.80
N ASN A 76 -15.20 -17.11 -9.90
CA ASN A 76 -16.57 -16.59 -10.08
C ASN A 76 -16.66 -15.63 -11.27
N LEU A 77 -15.64 -14.81 -11.50
CA LEU A 77 -15.58 -13.91 -12.65
C LEU A 77 -15.47 -14.68 -13.98
N GLU A 78 -14.62 -15.70 -14.05
CA GLU A 78 -14.48 -16.54 -15.24
C GLU A 78 -15.81 -17.24 -15.57
N ASP A 79 -16.47 -17.85 -14.58
CA ASP A 79 -17.79 -18.49 -14.76
C ASP A 79 -18.84 -17.46 -15.22
N TYR A 80 -18.85 -16.27 -14.63
CA TYR A 80 -19.75 -15.20 -15.04
C TYR A 80 -19.50 -14.76 -16.50
N LEU A 81 -18.25 -14.60 -16.90
CA LEU A 81 -17.88 -14.18 -18.26
C LEU A 81 -18.31 -15.18 -19.35
N GLU A 82 -18.46 -16.47 -19.03
CA GLU A 82 -18.99 -17.44 -19.98
C GLU A 82 -20.44 -17.13 -20.41
N THR A 83 -21.25 -16.64 -19.47
CA THR A 83 -22.68 -16.37 -19.67
C THR A 83 -23.03 -14.87 -19.71
N ALA A 84 -22.08 -14.00 -19.43
CA ALA A 84 -22.31 -12.55 -19.39
C ALA A 84 -22.74 -12.01 -20.75
N PRO A 85 -23.66 -11.03 -20.79
CA PRO A 85 -24.04 -10.37 -22.03
C PRO A 85 -22.87 -9.59 -22.62
N ASP A 86 -22.80 -9.53 -23.92
CA ASP A 86 -21.74 -8.80 -24.66
C ASP A 86 -21.82 -7.29 -24.46
N THR A 87 -23.00 -6.80 -24.16
CA THR A 87 -23.26 -5.38 -23.88
C THR A 87 -24.21 -5.29 -22.70
N TYR A 88 -23.85 -4.47 -21.73
CA TYR A 88 -24.82 -3.98 -20.73
C TYR A 88 -25.66 -2.90 -21.40
N ALA A 89 -26.99 -2.95 -21.25
CA ALA A 89 -27.84 -1.83 -21.66
C ALA A 89 -27.32 -0.57 -20.95
N GLU A 90 -26.84 0.35 -21.75
CA GLU A 90 -26.59 1.69 -21.28
C GLU A 90 -27.93 2.23 -20.78
N THR A 91 -28.10 2.44 -19.49
CA THR A 91 -29.11 3.33 -19.00
C THR A 91 -28.69 4.71 -19.50
N GLU A 92 -29.25 5.08 -20.65
CA GLU A 92 -29.19 6.43 -21.13
C GLU A 92 -29.81 7.33 -20.07
N ASP A 93 -28.99 8.12 -19.44
CA ASP A 93 -29.31 9.46 -19.01
C ASP A 93 -28.04 10.28 -19.19
N THR A 94 -27.89 10.75 -20.41
CA THR A 94 -26.98 11.86 -20.71
C THR A 94 -27.70 12.76 -21.67
N GLU A 95 -28.46 13.69 -21.13
CA GLU A 95 -28.68 14.95 -21.83
C GLU A 95 -27.37 15.74 -21.87
N VAL A 96 -26.84 15.83 -23.06
CA VAL A 96 -25.80 16.78 -23.40
C VAL A 96 -26.43 18.19 -23.32
N VAL A 97 -26.13 18.90 -22.26
CA VAL A 97 -26.23 20.35 -22.27
C VAL A 97 -24.80 20.91 -22.23
N GLN A 98 -24.35 21.34 -23.41
CA GLN A 98 -23.34 22.39 -23.45
C GLN A 98 -24.01 23.65 -22.86
N ASP A 99 -23.51 24.09 -21.74
CA ASP A 99 -23.22 25.52 -21.58
C ASP A 99 -22.27 25.76 -20.40
N THR A 100 -21.35 26.62 -20.68
CA THR A 100 -20.36 27.25 -19.84
C THR A 100 -20.90 27.66 -18.48
N ALA A 101 -20.42 27.02 -17.43
CA ALA A 101 -20.14 27.67 -16.16
C ALA A 101 -19.09 26.87 -15.43
N VAL A 102 -17.92 27.45 -15.30
CA VAL A 102 -16.94 27.10 -14.29
C VAL A 102 -17.66 27.20 -12.94
N GLN A 103 -18.19 26.06 -12.49
CA GLN A 103 -18.45 25.86 -11.08
C GLN A 103 -17.43 24.83 -10.63
N SER A 104 -16.39 25.35 -10.01
CA SER A 104 -15.59 24.63 -9.05
C SER A 104 -16.55 23.81 -8.17
N GLN A 105 -16.66 22.50 -8.47
CA GLN A 105 -17.02 21.58 -7.42
C GLN A 105 -15.87 21.68 -6.42
N GLU A 106 -16.11 22.45 -5.37
CA GLU A 106 -15.42 22.30 -4.12
C GLU A 106 -15.53 20.81 -3.80
N ALA A 107 -14.44 20.07 -4.02
CA ALA A 107 -14.19 18.88 -3.25
C ALA A 107 -14.34 19.36 -1.82
N GLU A 108 -15.30 18.82 -1.07
CA GLU A 108 -15.37 19.04 0.36
C GLU A 108 -13.96 18.75 0.86
N GLU A 109 -13.22 19.79 1.21
CA GLU A 109 -11.90 19.65 1.81
C GLU A 109 -12.15 18.95 3.14
N GLN A 110 -11.92 17.63 3.13
CA GLN A 110 -11.99 16.85 4.36
C GLN A 110 -11.07 17.53 5.35
N LYS A 111 -11.67 18.04 6.40
CA LYS A 111 -10.96 18.83 7.40
C LYS A 111 -10.05 17.91 8.22
N VAL A 112 -8.76 18.20 8.22
CA VAL A 112 -7.83 17.52 9.12
C VAL A 112 -8.13 17.95 10.55
N VAL A 113 -8.51 17.00 11.39
CA VAL A 113 -8.88 17.23 12.79
C VAL A 113 -7.78 16.81 13.77
N GLU A 114 -6.89 15.94 13.35
CA GLU A 114 -5.77 15.47 14.16
C GLU A 114 -4.57 15.15 13.27
N ARG A 115 -3.37 15.34 13.80
CA ARG A 115 -2.10 14.99 13.16
C ARG A 115 -1.25 14.20 14.13
N ILE A 116 -0.83 13.01 13.73
CA ILE A 116 0.03 12.13 14.53
C ILE A 116 1.36 12.02 13.79
N VAL A 117 2.40 12.62 14.36
CA VAL A 117 3.74 12.63 13.77
C VAL A 117 4.47 11.33 14.10
N ILE A 118 5.08 10.73 13.10
CA ILE A 118 5.98 9.58 13.23
C ILE A 118 7.38 10.01 12.82
N SER A 119 8.31 9.84 13.76
CA SER A 119 9.71 10.17 13.54
C SER A 119 10.44 9.05 12.79
N SER A 120 11.55 9.39 12.13
CA SER A 120 12.35 8.40 11.42
C SER A 120 13.06 7.47 12.41
N PRO A 121 12.98 6.14 12.21
CA PRO A 121 13.77 5.18 12.96
C PRO A 121 15.22 5.07 12.44
N ILE A 122 15.51 5.67 11.31
CA ILE A 122 16.76 5.49 10.55
C ILE A 122 17.34 6.85 10.19
N THR A 123 18.64 7.00 10.38
CA THR A 123 19.40 8.12 9.83
C THR A 123 19.83 7.79 8.40
N GLY A 124 19.47 8.64 7.45
CA GLY A 124 19.82 8.42 6.05
C GLY A 124 19.03 9.32 5.11
N MET A 125 18.74 8.82 3.92
CA MET A 125 18.02 9.52 2.87
C MET A 125 16.55 9.13 2.86
N ALA A 126 15.66 10.06 3.20
CA ALA A 126 14.22 9.87 3.17
C ALA A 126 13.64 10.22 1.80
N ALA A 127 12.63 9.47 1.39
CA ALA A 127 11.90 9.70 0.16
C ALA A 127 10.46 9.18 0.26
N ASP A 128 9.64 9.54 -0.71
CA ASP A 128 8.29 9.04 -0.85
C ASP A 128 8.27 7.52 -1.03
N LEU A 129 7.27 6.86 -0.48
CA LEU A 129 7.14 5.39 -0.56
C LEU A 129 7.05 4.88 -2.00
N SER A 130 6.51 5.68 -2.93
CA SER A 130 6.43 5.35 -4.35
C SER A 130 7.80 5.13 -5.01
N THR A 131 8.87 5.62 -4.39
CA THR A 131 10.24 5.42 -4.88
C THR A 131 10.86 4.08 -4.48
N ALA A 132 10.16 3.27 -3.67
CA ALA A 132 10.64 1.96 -3.27
C ALA A 132 10.88 1.07 -4.50
N PRO A 133 12.04 0.38 -4.60
CA PRO A 133 12.36 -0.47 -5.74
C PRO A 133 11.65 -1.84 -5.68
N ASP A 134 10.52 -1.89 -5.02
CA ASP A 134 9.64 -3.05 -4.92
C ASP A 134 8.19 -2.60 -5.07
N GLU A 135 7.46 -3.23 -5.99
CA GLU A 135 6.08 -2.82 -6.31
C GLU A 135 5.12 -2.99 -5.14
N ALA A 136 5.32 -3.98 -4.29
CA ALA A 136 4.43 -4.22 -3.16
C ALA A 136 4.50 -3.07 -2.15
N PHE A 137 5.68 -2.50 -1.94
CA PHE A 137 5.87 -1.33 -1.09
C PHE A 137 5.45 -0.04 -1.81
N ALA A 138 5.92 0.18 -3.02
CA ALA A 138 5.65 1.39 -3.79
C ALA A 138 4.14 1.63 -4.03
N GLN A 139 3.35 0.57 -4.11
CA GLN A 139 1.91 0.62 -4.33
C GLN A 139 1.10 0.54 -3.02
N LYS A 140 1.76 0.69 -1.87
CA LYS A 140 1.12 0.73 -0.55
C LYS A 140 0.35 -0.53 -0.18
N MET A 141 0.75 -1.69 -0.69
CA MET A 141 0.05 -2.95 -0.44
C MET A 141 0.23 -3.48 0.97
N MET A 142 1.34 -3.13 1.61
CA MET A 142 1.66 -3.56 2.98
C MET A 142 1.44 -2.45 4.00
N GLY A 143 0.96 -1.30 3.58
CA GLY A 143 0.77 -0.10 4.37
C GLY A 143 1.29 1.14 3.66
N ASP A 144 1.04 2.30 4.23
CA ASP A 144 1.50 3.59 3.73
C ASP A 144 2.53 4.21 4.68
N GLY A 145 3.43 4.99 4.15
CA GLY A 145 4.49 5.63 4.92
C GLY A 145 5.53 6.28 4.03
N ALA A 146 6.79 5.98 4.30
CA ALA A 146 7.93 6.50 3.58
C ALA A 146 9.03 5.45 3.45
N VAL A 147 10.07 5.75 2.69
CA VAL A 147 11.31 4.97 2.66
C VAL A 147 12.46 5.80 3.22
N VAL A 148 13.39 5.13 3.89
CA VAL A 148 14.67 5.73 4.30
C VAL A 148 15.79 4.79 3.88
N THR A 149 16.77 5.31 3.15
CA THR A 149 17.99 4.57 2.82
C THR A 149 19.02 4.79 3.93
N PRO A 150 19.38 3.76 4.70
CA PRO A 150 20.23 3.95 5.89
C PRO A 150 21.66 4.35 5.53
N GLU A 151 22.20 5.28 6.31
CA GLU A 151 23.58 5.73 6.29
C GLU A 151 24.28 5.53 7.65
N ASP A 152 23.51 5.12 8.66
CA ASP A 152 23.95 4.80 10.00
C ASP A 152 23.57 3.35 10.33
N PRO A 153 24.41 2.61 11.08
CA PRO A 153 24.18 1.17 11.32
C PRO A 153 23.03 0.86 12.29
N PHE A 154 22.41 1.86 12.91
CA PHE A 154 21.36 1.61 13.90
C PHE A 154 19.98 1.94 13.38
N VAL A 155 19.04 1.02 13.62
CA VAL A 155 17.60 1.27 13.56
C VAL A 155 17.14 1.54 15.00
N ARG A 156 16.50 2.69 15.22
CA ARG A 156 16.10 3.17 16.55
C ARG A 156 14.59 3.23 16.68
N ALA A 157 14.10 3.16 17.91
CA ALA A 157 12.68 3.36 18.17
C ALA A 157 12.25 4.76 17.68
N PRO A 158 11.25 4.84 16.77
CA PRO A 158 10.82 6.13 16.21
C PRO A 158 10.04 6.97 17.22
N GLU A 159 9.37 6.31 18.15
CA GLU A 159 8.58 6.90 19.23
C GLU A 159 8.71 6.01 20.48
N ASP A 160 8.20 6.49 21.61
CA ASP A 160 7.97 5.63 22.77
C ASP A 160 6.93 4.57 22.39
N GLY A 161 7.15 3.34 22.76
CA GLY A 161 6.23 2.26 22.44
C GLY A 161 6.75 0.87 22.78
N GLU A 162 6.21 -0.11 22.09
CA GLU A 162 6.51 -1.52 22.27
C GLU A 162 6.92 -2.18 20.96
N VAL A 163 7.94 -3.02 21.03
CA VAL A 163 8.31 -3.94 19.94
C VAL A 163 7.25 -5.05 19.88
N ALA A 164 6.35 -4.99 18.89
CA ALA A 164 5.29 -5.97 18.74
C ALA A 164 5.87 -7.34 18.35
N PHE A 165 6.79 -7.36 17.41
CA PHE A 165 7.54 -8.55 17.00
C PHE A 165 8.85 -8.19 16.31
N VAL A 166 9.79 -9.10 16.36
CA VAL A 166 11.01 -9.10 15.54
C VAL A 166 10.95 -10.34 14.65
N PHE A 167 11.09 -10.18 13.34
CA PHE A 167 11.16 -11.33 12.44
C PHE A 167 12.36 -12.22 12.78
N ASP A 168 12.23 -13.53 12.61
CA ASP A 168 13.31 -14.49 12.87
C ASP A 168 14.58 -14.17 12.05
N THR A 169 14.39 -13.65 10.85
CA THR A 169 15.45 -13.18 9.96
C THR A 169 15.92 -11.75 10.27
N LYS A 170 15.39 -11.12 11.30
CA LYS A 170 15.79 -9.81 11.87
C LYS A 170 15.80 -8.64 10.89
N HIS A 171 15.23 -8.79 9.70
CA HIS A 171 15.16 -7.74 8.68
C HIS A 171 14.02 -6.76 8.89
N ALA A 172 13.04 -7.12 9.72
CA ALA A 172 11.87 -6.28 9.97
C ALA A 172 11.42 -6.35 11.43
N ILE A 173 10.90 -5.23 11.90
CA ILE A 173 10.31 -5.06 13.23
C ILE A 173 8.90 -4.52 13.08
N GLY A 174 7.94 -5.17 13.75
CA GLY A 174 6.63 -4.61 14.04
C GLY A 174 6.70 -3.78 15.33
N PHE A 175 6.16 -2.58 15.30
CA PHE A 175 6.23 -1.62 16.38
C PHE A 175 4.85 -1.01 16.65
N ILE A 176 4.50 -0.84 17.91
CA ILE A 176 3.27 -0.15 18.32
C ILE A 176 3.67 1.06 19.15
N THR A 177 3.33 2.25 18.70
CA THR A 177 3.58 3.48 19.45
C THR A 177 2.65 3.57 20.66
N ASP A 178 3.04 4.34 21.67
CA ASP A 178 2.17 4.60 22.85
C ASP A 178 0.85 5.28 22.46
N SER A 179 0.81 5.96 21.29
CA SER A 179 -0.41 6.51 20.69
C SER A 179 -1.27 5.48 19.95
N GLY A 180 -0.85 4.21 19.91
CA GLY A 180 -1.62 3.10 19.30
C GLY A 180 -1.40 2.90 17.81
N ILE A 181 -0.39 3.50 17.20
CA ILE A 181 -0.07 3.35 15.78
C ILE A 181 0.77 2.10 15.55
N SER A 182 0.31 1.24 14.66
CA SER A 182 1.04 0.03 14.23
C SER A 182 1.96 0.36 13.07
N LEU A 183 3.27 0.14 13.27
CA LEU A 183 4.31 0.40 12.30
C LEU A 183 5.01 -0.91 11.90
N LEU A 184 5.44 -0.98 10.64
CA LEU A 184 6.40 -1.96 10.14
C LEU A 184 7.65 -1.23 9.67
N ILE A 185 8.78 -1.57 10.27
CA ILE A 185 10.10 -1.07 9.84
C ILE A 185 10.78 -2.23 9.13
N HIS A 186 10.86 -2.15 7.80
CA HIS A 186 11.41 -3.21 6.95
C HIS A 186 12.74 -2.74 6.36
N VAL A 187 13.83 -3.35 6.79
CA VAL A 187 15.17 -2.93 6.37
C VAL A 187 15.57 -3.60 5.06
N GLY A 188 15.70 -2.81 4.03
CA GLY A 188 16.07 -3.24 2.69
C GLY A 188 14.96 -3.97 1.93
N ILE A 189 15.27 -4.39 0.73
CA ILE A 189 14.39 -5.14 -0.17
C ILE A 189 14.91 -6.56 -0.31
N ASP A 190 14.00 -7.54 -0.21
CA ASP A 190 14.31 -8.98 -0.26
C ASP A 190 15.35 -9.47 0.77
N THR A 191 15.55 -8.72 1.84
CA THR A 191 16.51 -9.01 2.89
C THR A 191 16.13 -10.21 3.76
N VAL A 192 14.89 -10.67 3.69
CA VAL A 192 14.46 -11.96 4.26
C VAL A 192 15.32 -13.13 3.76
N LYS A 193 15.78 -13.06 2.53
CA LYS A 193 16.62 -14.10 1.89
C LYS A 193 18.03 -14.22 2.48
N LEU A 194 18.46 -13.23 3.26
CA LEU A 194 19.76 -13.23 3.93
C LEU A 194 19.78 -14.07 5.21
N ASN A 195 18.64 -14.61 5.65
CA ASN A 195 18.48 -15.44 6.83
C ASN A 195 19.13 -14.87 8.11
N GLY A 196 18.98 -13.57 8.30
CA GLY A 196 19.56 -12.83 9.44
C GLY A 196 20.98 -12.31 9.22
N GLY A 197 21.61 -12.61 8.10
CA GLY A 197 22.92 -12.07 7.73
C GLY A 197 22.88 -10.54 7.60
N GLY A 198 23.80 -9.85 8.27
CA GLY A 198 23.86 -8.39 8.28
C GLY A 198 22.96 -7.70 9.31
N PHE A 199 22.23 -8.46 10.13
CA PHE A 199 21.34 -7.95 11.17
C PHE A 199 21.69 -8.49 12.54
N GLU A 200 21.68 -7.60 13.55
CA GLU A 200 21.75 -7.96 14.96
C GLU A 200 20.57 -7.33 15.69
N ALA A 201 19.70 -8.15 16.29
CA ALA A 201 18.61 -7.67 17.09
C ALA A 201 19.11 -7.24 18.48
N LEU A 202 18.78 -6.01 18.87
CA LEU A 202 19.12 -5.44 20.19
C LEU A 202 17.90 -5.40 21.12
N VAL A 203 16.75 -5.81 20.62
CA VAL A 203 15.47 -5.88 21.34
C VAL A 203 14.80 -7.22 21.07
N GLU A 204 13.82 -7.54 21.91
CA GLU A 204 12.97 -8.72 21.79
C GLU A 204 11.51 -8.34 21.59
N SER A 205 10.72 -9.25 21.02
CA SER A 205 9.27 -9.09 20.93
C SER A 205 8.65 -8.88 22.31
N GLY A 206 7.78 -7.88 22.42
CA GLY A 206 7.12 -7.50 23.67
C GLY A 206 7.90 -6.49 24.53
N GLN A 207 9.10 -6.09 24.11
CA GLN A 207 9.91 -5.14 24.87
C GLN A 207 9.39 -3.71 24.73
N THR A 208 9.22 -3.02 25.84
CA THR A 208 8.95 -1.58 25.88
C THR A 208 10.24 -0.80 25.65
N VAL A 209 10.19 0.18 24.77
CA VAL A 209 11.34 1.01 24.42
C VAL A 209 10.97 2.50 24.43
N LYS A 210 11.99 3.33 24.56
CA LYS A 210 11.88 4.79 24.46
C LYS A 210 12.36 5.26 23.11
N LYS A 211 11.80 6.36 22.62
CA LYS A 211 12.24 7.02 21.40
C LYS A 211 13.78 7.19 21.40
N GLY A 212 14.41 6.71 20.33
CA GLY A 212 15.87 6.76 20.17
C GLY A 212 16.62 5.53 20.67
N ASP A 213 15.97 4.60 21.38
CA ASP A 213 16.62 3.35 21.79
C ASP A 213 17.00 2.52 20.58
N PRO A 214 18.23 1.97 20.51
CA PRO A 214 18.63 1.13 19.40
C PRO A 214 17.87 -0.19 19.42
N MET A 215 17.32 -0.58 18.26
CA MET A 215 16.54 -1.82 18.11
C MET A 215 17.24 -2.85 17.22
N LEU A 216 17.86 -2.42 16.15
CA LEU A 216 18.69 -3.25 15.26
C LEU A 216 20.04 -2.60 15.02
N LYS A 217 21.06 -3.41 14.86
CA LYS A 217 22.34 -3.01 14.31
C LYS A 217 22.53 -3.64 12.94
N LEU A 218 22.92 -2.84 11.97
CA LEU A 218 23.08 -3.21 10.57
C LEU A 218 24.56 -3.29 10.21
N ASP A 219 24.93 -4.32 9.48
CA ASP A 219 26.16 -4.35 8.71
C ASP A 219 25.87 -3.81 7.30
N LEU A 220 26.01 -2.51 7.13
CA LEU A 220 25.65 -1.84 5.88
C LEU A 220 26.47 -2.29 4.68
N GLU A 221 27.75 -2.61 4.88
CA GLU A 221 28.61 -3.12 3.80
C GLU A 221 28.13 -4.48 3.32
N TYR A 222 27.80 -5.38 4.26
CA TYR A 222 27.25 -6.70 3.95
C TYR A 222 25.89 -6.58 3.24
N LEU A 223 25.00 -5.73 3.75
CA LEU A 223 23.67 -5.53 3.16
C LEU A 223 23.75 -4.94 1.75
N LYS A 224 24.60 -3.95 1.53
CA LYS A 224 24.82 -3.37 0.19
C LYS A 224 25.39 -4.37 -0.80
N ALA A 225 26.22 -5.31 -0.34
CA ALA A 225 26.82 -6.35 -1.19
C ALA A 225 25.86 -7.51 -1.50
N ASN A 226 24.89 -7.82 -0.63
CA ASN A 226 24.08 -9.03 -0.71
C ASN A 226 22.58 -8.80 -0.91
N ALA A 227 22.08 -7.61 -0.63
CA ALA A 227 20.67 -7.26 -0.84
C ALA A 227 20.47 -6.51 -2.19
N PRO A 228 19.32 -6.68 -2.85
CA PRO A 228 19.00 -5.91 -4.05
C PRO A 228 18.97 -4.40 -3.81
N SER A 229 18.54 -3.99 -2.61
CA SER A 229 18.53 -2.58 -2.18
C SER A 229 18.52 -2.53 -0.65
N VAL A 230 19.13 -1.48 -0.09
CA VAL A 230 19.05 -1.15 1.34
C VAL A 230 17.96 -0.12 1.64
N THR A 231 17.25 0.37 0.63
CA THR A 231 16.08 1.22 0.82
C THR A 231 15.09 0.54 1.75
N SER A 232 14.70 1.21 2.83
CA SER A 232 13.98 0.62 3.95
C SER A 232 12.62 1.27 4.13
N PRO A 233 11.53 0.56 3.80
CA PRO A 233 10.17 1.03 4.06
C PRO A 233 9.88 1.17 5.56
N VAL A 234 9.28 2.30 5.92
CA VAL A 234 8.71 2.59 7.23
C VAL A 234 7.22 2.82 7.03
N LEU A 235 6.40 1.86 7.45
CA LEU A 235 4.99 1.79 7.09
C LEU A 235 4.10 1.87 8.32
N CYS A 236 2.97 2.57 8.17
CA CYS A 236 1.78 2.38 8.99
C CYS A 236 0.94 1.27 8.34
N THR A 237 0.73 0.17 9.07
CA THR A 237 0.11 -1.05 8.53
C THR A 237 -1.39 -1.10 8.73
N GLU A 238 -1.93 -0.33 9.67
CA GLU A 238 -3.34 -0.31 10.05
C GLU A 238 -3.88 1.13 10.00
N LEU A 239 -4.02 1.67 8.79
CA LEU A 239 -4.69 2.95 8.58
C LEU A 239 -6.20 2.77 8.50
N GLU A 240 -6.94 3.63 9.19
CA GLU A 240 -8.38 3.74 9.07
C GLU A 240 -8.78 4.53 7.82
N ASP A 241 -10.02 4.37 7.37
CA ASP A 241 -10.53 4.99 6.14
C ASP A 241 -10.45 6.52 6.15
N ASN A 242 -10.51 7.13 7.35
CA ASN A 242 -10.40 8.56 7.55
C ASN A 242 -8.96 9.01 7.87
N GLN A 243 -7.97 8.19 7.63
CA GLN A 243 -6.56 8.48 7.86
C GLN A 243 -5.78 8.45 6.56
N ARG A 244 -4.86 9.39 6.42
CA ARG A 244 -3.91 9.42 5.31
C ARG A 244 -2.51 9.81 5.79
N ILE A 245 -1.50 9.36 5.06
CA ILE A 245 -0.11 9.72 5.30
C ILE A 245 0.23 11.02 4.55
N HIS A 246 0.87 11.92 5.26
CA HIS A 246 1.50 13.10 4.70
C HIS A 246 3.00 13.06 4.98
N LEU A 247 3.81 13.01 3.94
CA LEU A 247 5.28 13.02 4.04
C LEU A 247 5.75 14.39 4.52
N LEU A 248 6.56 14.42 5.59
CA LEU A 248 7.07 15.66 6.19
C LEU A 248 8.49 15.99 5.77
N HIS A 249 9.26 14.99 5.32
CA HIS A 249 10.67 15.16 5.02
C HIS A 249 11.11 14.33 3.82
N GLU A 250 11.80 14.96 2.90
CA GLU A 250 12.55 14.33 1.81
C GLU A 250 14.01 14.77 1.88
N GLY A 251 14.93 13.86 1.57
CA GLY A 251 16.37 14.12 1.66
C GLY A 251 16.98 13.62 2.95
N GLN A 252 18.07 14.23 3.36
CA GLN A 252 18.82 13.83 4.57
C GLN A 252 17.98 14.01 5.82
N ILE A 253 17.84 12.93 6.59
CA ILE A 253 17.11 12.89 7.85
C ILE A 253 17.93 12.18 8.92
N LYS A 254 17.80 12.63 10.16
CA LYS A 254 18.36 11.93 11.34
C LYS A 254 17.26 11.13 12.03
N ALA A 255 17.63 9.99 12.59
CA ALA A 255 16.72 9.24 13.46
C ALA A 255 16.18 10.15 14.57
N GLY A 256 14.86 10.12 14.77
CA GLY A 256 14.15 10.97 15.73
C GLY A 256 13.61 12.29 15.14
N GLU A 257 13.99 12.67 13.92
CA GLU A 257 13.35 13.79 13.22
C GLU A 257 12.03 13.35 12.57
N PRO A 258 11.03 14.24 12.46
CA PRO A 258 9.75 13.92 11.83
C PRO A 258 9.91 13.44 10.40
N LEU A 259 9.37 12.23 10.10
CA LEU A 259 9.41 11.62 8.77
C LEU A 259 8.11 11.81 8.01
N PHE A 260 7.01 11.40 8.61
CA PHE A 260 5.66 11.60 8.09
C PHE A 260 4.66 11.81 9.22
N GLU A 261 3.47 12.26 8.87
CA GLU A 261 2.36 12.36 9.81
C GLU A 261 1.15 11.60 9.29
N ILE A 262 0.32 11.13 10.22
CA ILE A 262 -0.99 10.59 9.94
C ILE A 262 -1.99 11.72 10.14
N GLU A 263 -2.63 12.14 9.07
CA GLU A 263 -3.73 13.10 9.12
C GLU A 263 -5.04 12.35 9.32
N VAL A 264 -5.76 12.70 10.38
CA VAL A 264 -7.12 12.20 10.64
C VAL A 264 -8.12 13.19 10.06
N LEU A 265 -9.00 12.71 9.22
CA LEU A 265 -9.96 13.50 8.44
C LEU A 265 -11.36 13.39 9.05
N GLN A 266 -12.13 14.48 8.95
CA GLN A 266 -13.55 14.54 9.35
C GLN A 266 -14.43 14.85 8.15
#